data_989bd44000a48a163d1a61e1fedb65c2
#
_entry.id   989bd44000a48a163d1a61e1fedb65c2
#
_cell.length_a   1.000
_cell.length_b   1.000
_cell.length_c   1.000
_cell.angle_alpha   90.00
_cell.angle_beta   90.00
_cell.angle_gamma   90.00
#
_symmetry.space_group_name_H-M   'P 1'
#
loop_
_entity.id
_entity.type
_entity.pdbx_description
1 polymer ?
#
loop_
_entity_poly.entity_id
_entity_poly.type
_entity_poly.pdbx_seq_one_letter_code
_entity_poly.pdbx_strand_id
1 'polypeptide(L)'
;SRHLCVAPTFVKDGKALWAIVDLTDHKLVGVRWTRVGSTGPAAPITERKLQDDKVSACFCEKETKLTQNGWSMDYMLTSSDGLRISSVMYNGKPVLQSAKLVDWHVSYSGTDGFGYSDAVGCPYFSQAAVIAFETPKIATLKDDAGKAVGFTLEQTFRSEQWPGPCNYNYKQRYEFYNDGRFRVACASLGRGCGNDGTYRPVLRIAFAAEQN
;
A
#
# COMPACT_ATOMS: atom_id res chain seq x y z
N SER A 1 2.80 20.41 -5.88
CA SER A 1 1.48 20.70 -6.48
C SER A 1 1.30 19.83 -7.71
N ARG A 2 0.10 19.25 -7.90
CA ARG A 2 -0.23 18.54 -9.14
C ARG A 2 -0.66 19.57 -10.17
N HIS A 3 -0.08 19.51 -11.37
CA HIS A 3 -0.50 20.32 -12.51
C HIS A 3 -1.47 19.52 -13.35
N LEU A 4 -2.55 20.16 -13.77
CA LEU A 4 -3.47 19.60 -14.75
C LEU A 4 -2.95 19.95 -16.14
N CYS A 5 -2.51 18.94 -16.88
CA CYS A 5 -2.05 19.11 -18.25
C CYS A 5 -3.03 18.45 -19.24
N VAL A 6 -3.24 19.09 -20.38
CA VAL A 6 -3.96 18.55 -21.52
C VAL A 6 -3.06 18.55 -22.75
N ALA A 7 -3.30 17.63 -23.68
CA ALA A 7 -2.51 17.54 -24.91
C ALA A 7 -3.44 17.55 -26.14
N PRO A 8 -4.02 18.70 -26.52
CA PRO A 8 -4.77 18.79 -27.76
C PRO A 8 -3.91 18.38 -28.93
N THR A 9 -4.49 17.59 -29.83
CA THR A 9 -3.79 17.00 -30.96
C THR A 9 -4.33 17.59 -32.24
N PHE A 10 -3.44 18.12 -33.09
CA PHE A 10 -3.74 18.65 -34.41
C PHE A 10 -3.14 17.73 -35.46
N VAL A 11 -3.94 17.28 -36.40
CA VAL A 11 -3.50 16.35 -37.45
C VAL A 11 -3.48 17.08 -38.81
N LYS A 12 -2.34 17.00 -39.48
CA LYS A 12 -2.14 17.51 -40.84
C LYS A 12 -1.10 16.67 -41.60
N ASP A 13 -1.43 16.32 -42.86
CA ASP A 13 -0.53 15.63 -43.78
C ASP A 13 0.15 14.37 -43.18
N GLY A 14 -0.63 13.53 -42.50
CA GLY A 14 -0.13 12.31 -41.88
C GLY A 14 0.77 12.52 -40.64
N LYS A 15 0.85 13.75 -40.15
CA LYS A 15 1.56 14.10 -38.91
C LYS A 15 0.56 14.59 -37.88
N ALA A 16 0.84 14.29 -36.62
CA ALA A 16 0.11 14.80 -35.48
C ALA A 16 1.02 15.67 -34.61
N LEU A 17 0.52 16.88 -34.35
CA LEU A 17 1.14 17.81 -33.38
C LEU A 17 0.43 17.70 -32.05
N TRP A 18 1.14 17.41 -31.03
CA TRP A 18 0.69 17.41 -29.63
C TRP A 18 1.15 18.70 -28.96
N ALA A 19 0.22 19.54 -28.55
CA ALA A 19 0.53 20.72 -27.76
C ALA A 19 0.20 20.43 -26.28
N ILE A 20 1.21 20.29 -25.45
CA ILE A 20 1.03 20.00 -24.03
C ILE A 20 0.84 21.32 -23.30
N VAL A 21 -0.36 21.54 -22.79
CA VAL A 21 -0.78 22.76 -22.13
C VAL A 21 -1.03 22.49 -20.65
N ASP A 22 -0.34 23.20 -19.79
CA ASP A 22 -0.59 23.22 -18.36
C ASP A 22 -1.76 24.18 -18.07
N LEU A 23 -2.91 23.62 -17.67
CA LEU A 23 -4.10 24.39 -17.34
C LEU A 23 -4.03 25.02 -15.94
N THR A 24 -3.13 24.57 -15.09
CA THR A 24 -2.92 25.16 -13.78
C THR A 24 -2.17 26.48 -13.88
N ASP A 25 -1.12 26.50 -14.70
CA ASP A 25 -0.30 27.70 -14.92
C ASP A 25 -0.63 28.44 -16.21
N HIS A 26 -1.64 27.99 -16.97
CA HIS A 26 -2.07 28.59 -18.26
C HIS A 26 -0.93 28.77 -19.26
N LYS A 27 -0.06 27.78 -19.42
CA LYS A 27 1.10 27.87 -20.32
C LYS A 27 1.30 26.62 -21.17
N LEU A 28 1.90 26.83 -22.34
CA LEU A 28 2.39 25.74 -23.18
C LEU A 28 3.69 25.21 -22.58
N VAL A 29 3.69 23.94 -22.18
CA VAL A 29 4.88 23.31 -21.53
C VAL A 29 5.64 22.38 -22.47
N GLY A 30 5.06 22.03 -23.61
CA GLY A 30 5.74 21.20 -24.59
C GLY A 30 4.99 21.08 -25.89
N VAL A 31 5.74 20.72 -26.94
CA VAL A 31 5.20 20.41 -28.27
C VAL A 31 5.89 19.15 -28.79
N ARG A 32 5.12 18.22 -29.31
CA ARG A 32 5.67 17.00 -29.88
C ARG A 32 5.01 16.65 -31.20
N TRP A 33 5.82 16.20 -32.15
CA TRP A 33 5.36 15.70 -33.45
C TRP A 33 5.40 14.16 -33.45
N THR A 34 4.36 13.56 -33.99
CA THR A 34 4.29 12.12 -34.28
C THR A 34 3.75 11.87 -35.67
N ARG A 35 3.94 10.67 -36.23
CA ARG A 35 3.31 10.24 -37.48
C ARG A 35 1.94 9.64 -37.16
N VAL A 36 0.92 10.06 -37.91
CA VAL A 36 -0.42 9.44 -37.82
C VAL A 36 -0.37 8.11 -38.55
N GLY A 37 -0.86 7.03 -37.91
CA GLY A 37 -1.03 5.73 -38.58
C GLY A 37 0.25 4.92 -38.80
N SER A 38 1.39 5.35 -38.29
CA SER A 38 2.64 4.58 -38.38
C SER A 38 2.78 3.45 -37.33
N THR A 39 1.87 3.37 -36.44
CA THR A 39 1.83 2.32 -35.43
C THR A 39 0.74 1.33 -35.78
N GLY A 40 1.07 0.05 -35.83
CA GLY A 40 0.09 -1.02 -35.68
C GLY A 40 -0.86 -0.74 -34.53
N PRO A 41 -1.88 -1.56 -34.30
CA PRO A 41 -2.87 -1.29 -33.27
C PRO A 41 -2.13 -0.94 -31.99
N ALA A 42 -2.18 0.34 -31.60
CA ALA A 42 -1.60 0.79 -30.35
C ALA A 42 -2.27 -0.03 -29.26
N ALA A 43 -1.52 -0.91 -28.62
CA ALA A 43 -2.03 -1.56 -27.42
C ALA A 43 -2.47 -0.43 -26.49
N PRO A 44 -3.73 -0.38 -26.07
CA PRO A 44 -4.20 0.70 -25.23
C PRO A 44 -3.37 0.69 -23.94
N ILE A 45 -2.45 1.62 -23.85
CA ILE A 45 -1.69 1.83 -22.61
C ILE A 45 -2.67 2.54 -21.68
N THR A 46 -3.28 1.77 -20.83
CA THR A 46 -4.12 2.32 -19.76
C THR A 46 -3.23 2.85 -18.66
N GLU A 47 -3.70 3.84 -17.92
CA GLU A 47 -3.04 4.31 -16.70
C GLU A 47 -2.75 3.15 -15.75
N ARG A 48 -3.67 2.20 -15.68
CA ARG A 48 -3.51 0.96 -14.94
C ARG A 48 -2.25 0.19 -15.36
N LYS A 49 -2.05 -0.02 -16.66
CA LYS A 49 -0.89 -0.74 -17.16
C LYS A 49 0.41 0.00 -16.88
N LEU A 50 0.42 1.33 -16.94
CA LEU A 50 1.60 2.12 -16.58
C LEU A 50 1.93 2.01 -15.08
N GLN A 51 0.92 2.01 -14.24
CA GLN A 51 1.10 1.84 -12.80
C GLN A 51 1.55 0.42 -12.48
N ASP A 52 0.95 -0.60 -13.14
CA ASP A 52 1.38 -1.99 -13.01
C ASP A 52 2.86 -2.15 -13.35
N ASP A 53 3.28 -1.65 -14.50
CA ASP A 53 4.63 -1.83 -15.01
C ASP A 53 5.67 -1.03 -14.21
N LYS A 54 5.31 0.11 -13.63
CA LYS A 54 6.25 1.03 -12.99
C LYS A 54 6.28 0.95 -11.47
N VAL A 55 5.17 0.65 -10.84
CA VAL A 55 5.02 0.70 -9.39
C VAL A 55 4.81 -0.69 -8.80
N SER A 56 3.85 -1.44 -9.31
CA SER A 56 3.51 -2.78 -8.79
C SER A 56 4.60 -3.80 -9.04
N ALA A 57 5.30 -3.72 -10.17
CA ALA A 57 6.38 -4.63 -10.50
C ALA A 57 7.52 -4.64 -9.47
N CYS A 58 7.66 -3.56 -8.69
CA CYS A 58 8.74 -3.45 -7.71
C CYS A 58 8.48 -4.23 -6.42
N PHE A 59 7.30 -4.09 -5.82
CA PHE A 59 7.05 -4.71 -4.50
C PHE A 59 5.57 -5.03 -4.20
N CYS A 60 4.62 -4.53 -5.00
CA CYS A 60 3.19 -4.80 -4.79
C CYS A 60 2.80 -6.19 -5.29
N GLU A 61 1.91 -6.85 -4.56
CA GLU A 61 1.36 -8.18 -4.87
C GLU A 61 2.43 -9.24 -5.20
N LYS A 62 3.64 -9.01 -4.71
CA LYS A 62 4.76 -9.93 -4.86
C LYS A 62 4.95 -10.72 -3.58
N GLU A 63 4.71 -12.01 -3.66
CA GLU A 63 4.95 -12.92 -2.55
C GLU A 63 6.45 -13.06 -2.27
N THR A 64 6.83 -12.89 -1.02
CA THR A 64 8.22 -12.94 -0.57
C THR A 64 8.32 -13.91 0.61
N LYS A 65 9.29 -14.82 0.55
CA LYS A 65 9.56 -15.77 1.63
C LYS A 65 10.45 -15.15 2.70
N LEU A 66 10.10 -15.40 3.95
CA LEU A 66 10.87 -15.00 5.12
C LEU A 66 11.13 -16.22 6.00
N THR A 67 12.40 -16.42 6.37
CA THR A 67 12.79 -17.44 7.36
C THR A 67 13.75 -16.80 8.33
N GLN A 68 13.37 -16.75 9.61
CA GLN A 68 14.18 -16.14 10.67
C GLN A 68 13.77 -16.67 12.06
N ASN A 69 14.74 -16.97 12.91
CA ASN A 69 14.53 -17.32 14.33
C ASN A 69 13.52 -18.46 14.56
N GLY A 70 13.55 -19.51 13.73
CA GLY A 70 12.62 -20.63 13.79
C GLY A 70 11.26 -20.37 13.11
N TRP A 71 10.97 -19.15 12.74
CA TRP A 71 9.79 -18.77 11.97
C TRP A 71 10.04 -18.88 10.46
N SER A 72 9.03 -19.32 9.73
CA SER A 72 8.98 -19.23 8.27
C SER A 72 7.59 -18.83 7.82
N MET A 73 7.51 -18.00 6.79
CA MET A 73 6.26 -17.49 6.24
C MET A 73 6.44 -16.91 4.85
N ASP A 74 5.34 -16.73 4.15
CA ASP A 74 5.25 -15.86 3.00
C ASP A 74 4.58 -14.55 3.39
N TYR A 75 5.04 -13.43 2.83
CA TYR A 75 4.41 -12.13 3.03
C TYR A 75 4.26 -11.36 1.73
N MET A 76 3.28 -10.50 1.67
CA MET A 76 2.96 -9.71 0.49
C MET A 76 2.24 -8.41 0.87
N LEU A 77 2.57 -7.31 0.19
CA LEU A 77 1.74 -6.12 0.16
C LEU A 77 0.59 -6.35 -0.81
N THR A 78 -0.63 -6.22 -0.31
CA THR A 78 -1.84 -6.38 -1.11
C THR A 78 -2.33 -5.05 -1.64
N SER A 79 -3.25 -5.07 -2.61
CA SER A 79 -3.84 -3.85 -3.17
C SER A 79 -4.73 -3.08 -2.18
N SER A 80 -5.39 -3.77 -1.24
CA SER A 80 -6.37 -3.16 -0.32
C SER A 80 -6.40 -3.71 1.10
N ASP A 81 -5.72 -4.82 1.36
CA ASP A 81 -5.77 -5.55 2.63
C ASP A 81 -4.45 -5.42 3.43
N GLY A 82 -3.73 -4.34 3.23
CA GLY A 82 -2.48 -4.06 3.91
C GLY A 82 -1.37 -5.07 3.64
N LEU A 83 -0.59 -5.35 4.65
CA LEU A 83 0.46 -6.36 4.65
C LEU A 83 -0.14 -7.71 5.07
N ARG A 84 -0.18 -8.67 4.14
CA ARG A 84 -0.61 -10.04 4.39
C ARG A 84 0.59 -10.92 4.70
N ILE A 85 0.43 -11.81 5.69
CA ILE A 85 1.30 -12.96 5.90
C ILE A 85 0.51 -14.25 5.68
N SER A 86 1.17 -15.30 5.21
CA SER A 86 0.58 -16.61 4.94
C SER A 86 1.55 -17.74 5.21
N SER A 87 1.03 -18.97 5.35
CA SER A 87 1.83 -20.18 5.58
C SER A 87 2.80 -20.04 6.75
N VAL A 88 2.34 -19.42 7.85
CA VAL A 88 3.21 -19.12 8.99
C VAL A 88 3.48 -20.38 9.80
N MET A 89 4.75 -20.71 9.96
CA MET A 89 5.22 -21.87 10.71
C MET A 89 6.23 -21.43 11.78
N TYR A 90 6.26 -22.14 12.90
CA TYR A 90 7.31 -22.03 13.91
C TYR A 90 7.92 -23.38 14.21
N ASN A 91 9.24 -23.50 14.04
CA ASN A 91 9.98 -24.76 14.18
C ASN A 91 9.34 -25.93 13.40
N GLY A 92 8.90 -25.65 12.16
CA GLY A 92 8.26 -26.63 11.28
C GLY A 92 6.79 -26.96 11.59
N LYS A 93 6.21 -26.34 12.64
CA LYS A 93 4.79 -26.54 12.99
C LYS A 93 3.94 -25.39 12.43
N PRO A 94 2.80 -25.67 11.78
CA PRO A 94 1.90 -24.65 11.29
C PRO A 94 1.30 -23.84 12.45
N VAL A 95 1.29 -22.51 12.32
CA VAL A 95 0.73 -21.57 13.32
C VAL A 95 -0.46 -20.80 12.74
N LEU A 96 -0.26 -20.16 11.60
CA LEU A 96 -1.30 -19.41 10.90
C LEU A 96 -1.39 -19.84 9.45
N GLN A 97 -2.62 -19.95 8.94
CA GLN A 97 -2.85 -20.02 7.49
C GLN A 97 -2.60 -18.66 6.86
N SER A 98 -3.14 -17.60 7.48
CA SER A 98 -2.92 -16.22 7.02
C SER A 98 -3.32 -15.21 8.08
N ALA A 99 -2.75 -14.01 7.98
CA ALA A 99 -3.24 -12.82 8.68
C ALA A 99 -3.10 -11.60 7.76
N LYS A 100 -4.12 -10.73 7.77
CA LYS A 100 -4.17 -9.52 6.96
C LYS A 100 -5.02 -8.45 7.61
N LEU A 101 -4.82 -7.21 7.20
CA LEU A 101 -5.72 -6.12 7.47
C LEU A 101 -6.94 -6.25 6.53
N VAL A 102 -8.13 -6.08 7.05
CA VAL A 102 -9.37 -6.13 6.24
C VAL A 102 -9.92 -4.74 6.03
N ASP A 103 -9.81 -3.92 7.06
CA ASP A 103 -10.38 -2.59 7.09
C ASP A 103 -9.61 -1.73 8.09
N TRP A 104 -9.51 -0.44 7.80
CA TRP A 104 -9.20 0.55 8.81
C TRP A 104 -10.43 1.43 8.99
N HIS A 105 -11.22 1.09 9.99
CA HIS A 105 -12.50 1.74 10.23
C HIS A 105 -12.31 3.05 10.98
N VAL A 106 -12.76 4.13 10.38
CA VAL A 106 -12.60 5.49 10.91
C VAL A 106 -13.96 6.12 11.14
N SER A 107 -14.20 6.65 12.34
CA SER A 107 -15.37 7.48 12.65
C SER A 107 -14.93 8.77 13.29
N TYR A 108 -15.61 9.84 12.93
CA TYR A 108 -15.44 11.17 13.49
C TYR A 108 -16.71 11.54 14.24
N SER A 109 -16.62 12.31 15.31
CA SER A 109 -17.74 12.80 16.11
C SER A 109 -18.73 11.71 16.54
N GLY A 110 -19.18 11.67 17.74
CA GLY A 110 -20.07 10.62 18.27
C GLY A 110 -21.41 10.40 17.54
N THR A 111 -21.68 11.14 16.47
CA THR A 111 -22.92 11.12 15.69
C THR A 111 -22.78 10.52 14.28
N ASP A 112 -21.59 10.15 13.84
CA ASP A 112 -21.33 9.74 12.45
C ASP A 112 -21.72 8.30 12.11
N GLY A 113 -22.45 7.63 12.97
CA GLY A 113 -22.93 6.28 12.72
C GLY A 113 -21.77 5.27 12.55
N PHE A 114 -21.74 4.56 11.43
CA PHE A 114 -20.76 3.51 11.19
C PHE A 114 -19.35 4.04 10.86
N GLY A 115 -19.22 5.30 10.44
CA GLY A 115 -17.93 5.85 9.96
C GLY A 115 -17.58 5.41 8.54
N TYR A 116 -16.30 5.37 8.23
CA TYR A 116 -15.75 5.13 6.89
C TYR A 116 -14.71 4.02 6.93
N SER A 117 -14.57 3.30 5.82
CA SER A 117 -13.56 2.27 5.63
C SER A 117 -12.42 2.80 4.78
N ASP A 118 -11.22 2.88 5.34
CA ASP A 118 -10.02 3.20 4.60
C ASP A 118 -9.36 1.92 4.11
N ALA A 119 -9.35 1.70 2.81
CA ALA A 119 -8.54 0.64 2.24
C ALA A 119 -7.06 1.03 2.33
N VAL A 120 -6.23 0.08 2.73
CA VAL A 120 -4.80 0.29 2.97
C VAL A 120 -4.02 -0.72 2.15
N GLY A 121 -3.13 -0.25 1.28
CA GLY A 121 -2.44 -1.18 0.40
C GLY A 121 -1.35 -0.57 -0.46
N CYS A 122 -1.02 -1.25 -1.52
CA CYS A 122 -0.11 -0.75 -2.55
C CYS A 122 -0.70 0.44 -3.31
N PRO A 123 0.15 1.29 -3.93
CA PRO A 123 -0.31 2.42 -4.74
C PRO A 123 -0.94 1.98 -6.08
N TYR A 124 -1.59 0.85 -6.11
CA TYR A 124 -2.13 0.22 -7.28
C TYR A 124 -3.64 0.37 -7.32
N PHE A 125 -4.19 1.22 -8.15
CA PHE A 125 -5.62 1.41 -8.34
C PHE A 125 -6.49 1.27 -7.10
N SER A 126 -5.91 1.26 -5.96
CA SER A 126 -6.70 1.30 -4.78
C SER A 126 -7.26 2.70 -4.68
N GLN A 127 -8.54 2.81 -4.46
CA GLN A 127 -9.14 4.06 -3.99
C GLN A 127 -8.69 4.32 -2.54
N ALA A 128 -7.69 3.59 -2.08
CA ALA A 128 -7.12 3.75 -0.77
C ALA A 128 -6.55 5.16 -0.64
N ALA A 129 -7.04 5.88 0.33
CA ALA A 129 -6.49 7.17 0.71
C ALA A 129 -5.08 7.02 1.31
N VAL A 130 -4.66 5.79 1.65
CA VAL A 130 -3.46 5.49 2.43
C VAL A 130 -2.69 4.33 1.80
N ILE A 131 -1.51 4.60 1.28
CA ILE A 131 -0.75 3.68 0.44
C ILE A 131 0.67 3.43 0.94
N ALA A 132 1.26 2.33 0.50
CA ALA A 132 2.67 2.01 0.74
C ALA A 132 3.56 2.75 -0.27
N PHE A 133 4.62 3.40 0.21
CA PHE A 133 5.65 4.05 -0.62
C PHE A 133 6.98 3.29 -0.60
N GLU A 134 7.07 2.24 0.20
CA GLU A 134 8.29 1.45 0.37
C GLU A 134 7.93 -0.01 0.68
N THR A 135 8.90 -0.89 0.54
CA THR A 135 8.76 -2.31 0.89
C THR A 135 8.61 -2.51 2.40
N PRO A 136 8.00 -3.63 2.84
CA PRO A 136 7.97 -3.99 4.25
C PRO A 136 9.37 -4.05 4.87
N LYS A 137 9.47 -3.60 6.12
CA LYS A 137 10.73 -3.58 6.88
C LYS A 137 10.78 -4.72 7.87
N ILE A 138 11.94 -5.38 7.92
CA ILE A 138 12.24 -6.39 8.92
C ILE A 138 13.27 -5.79 9.88
N ALA A 139 13.01 -5.86 11.18
CA ALA A 139 13.92 -5.34 12.21
C ALA A 139 14.00 -6.28 13.41
N THR A 140 15.09 -6.20 14.14
CA THR A 140 15.26 -6.93 15.38
C THR A 140 14.31 -6.38 16.46
N LEU A 141 13.50 -7.25 17.06
CA LEU A 141 12.68 -6.93 18.22
C LEU A 141 13.54 -7.07 19.47
N LYS A 142 13.58 -6.02 20.29
CA LYS A 142 14.32 -5.99 21.57
C LYS A 142 13.35 -5.79 22.72
N ASP A 143 13.71 -6.35 23.86
CA ASP A 143 13.03 -6.08 25.13
C ASP A 143 13.53 -4.75 25.76
N ASP A 144 12.98 -4.38 26.90
CA ASP A 144 13.31 -3.15 27.63
C ASP A 144 14.78 -3.10 28.09
N ALA A 145 15.44 -4.25 28.21
CA ALA A 145 16.86 -4.37 28.52
C ALA A 145 17.75 -4.30 27.27
N GLY A 146 17.16 -4.13 26.08
CA GLY A 146 17.87 -4.08 24.81
C GLY A 146 18.29 -5.43 24.24
N LYS A 147 17.90 -6.54 24.87
CA LYS A 147 18.18 -7.90 24.39
C LYS A 147 17.29 -8.25 23.21
N ALA A 148 17.86 -8.88 22.19
CA ALA A 148 17.12 -9.38 21.03
C ALA A 148 16.20 -10.54 21.45
N VAL A 149 14.88 -10.36 21.30
CA VAL A 149 13.85 -11.34 21.70
C VAL A 149 13.04 -11.85 20.50
N GLY A 150 13.31 -11.34 19.30
CA GLY A 150 12.59 -11.72 18.09
C GLY A 150 12.88 -10.78 16.94
N PHE A 151 11.93 -10.71 16.03
CA PHE A 151 11.94 -9.74 14.92
C PHE A 151 10.55 -9.19 14.64
N THR A 152 10.50 -8.09 13.92
CA THR A 152 9.26 -7.47 13.43
C THR A 152 9.24 -7.49 11.91
N LEU A 153 8.05 -7.65 11.35
CA LEU A 153 7.73 -7.36 9.96
C LEU A 153 6.72 -6.22 9.96
N GLU A 154 7.09 -5.06 9.43
CA GLU A 154 6.34 -3.82 9.56
C GLU A 154 6.15 -3.14 8.23
N GLN A 155 4.97 -2.56 8.01
CA GLN A 155 4.66 -1.69 6.90
C GLN A 155 4.02 -0.41 7.37
N THR A 156 4.46 0.70 6.77
CA THR A 156 3.85 2.02 6.93
C THR A 156 3.08 2.37 5.65
N PHE A 157 1.86 2.83 5.84
CA PHE A 157 1.00 3.34 4.78
C PHE A 157 0.67 4.79 5.09
N ARG A 158 0.71 5.66 4.11
CA ARG A 158 0.42 7.07 4.34
C ARG A 158 -0.23 7.74 3.15
N SER A 159 -0.96 8.81 3.41
CA SER A 159 -1.40 9.73 2.36
C SER A 159 -0.20 10.43 1.75
N GLU A 160 -0.29 10.79 0.47
CA GLU A 160 0.81 11.41 -0.28
C GLU A 160 1.33 12.69 0.37
N GLN A 161 0.43 13.49 0.95
CA GLN A 161 0.77 14.79 1.54
C GLN A 161 1.00 14.75 3.05
N TRP A 162 1.14 13.55 3.65
CA TRP A 162 1.55 13.44 5.05
C TRP A 162 2.88 14.21 5.28
N PRO A 163 3.04 15.00 6.35
CA PRO A 163 2.20 15.13 7.55
C PRO A 163 1.21 16.30 7.53
N GLY A 164 0.77 16.80 6.39
CA GLY A 164 -0.25 17.84 6.29
C GLY A 164 -1.57 17.46 6.98
N PRO A 165 -2.39 18.42 7.40
CA PRO A 165 -3.71 18.14 7.96
C PRO A 165 -4.58 17.31 7.00
N CYS A 166 -5.48 16.50 7.54
CA CYS A 166 -6.35 15.60 6.76
C CYS A 166 -5.57 14.59 5.91
N ASN A 167 -4.42 14.18 6.42
CA ASN A 167 -3.60 13.12 5.83
C ASN A 167 -3.34 12.04 6.87
N TYR A 168 -3.39 10.81 6.44
CA TYR A 168 -3.31 9.64 7.31
C TYR A 168 -1.91 9.03 7.27
N ASN A 169 -1.55 8.37 8.37
CA ASN A 169 -0.36 7.54 8.45
C ASN A 169 -0.68 6.36 9.35
N TYR A 170 -0.77 5.19 8.75
CA TYR A 170 -1.07 3.94 9.43
C TYR A 170 0.13 3.01 9.41
N LYS A 171 0.29 2.28 10.48
CA LYS A 171 1.35 1.30 10.63
C LYS A 171 0.74 -0.05 11.00
N GLN A 172 1.13 -1.08 10.26
CA GLN A 172 0.81 -2.46 10.53
C GLN A 172 2.09 -3.21 10.86
N ARG A 173 2.10 -3.97 11.95
CA ARG A 173 3.28 -4.68 12.43
C ARG A 173 2.89 -6.08 12.89
N TYR A 174 3.69 -7.05 12.49
CA TYR A 174 3.73 -8.39 13.06
C TYR A 174 5.01 -8.53 13.87
N GLU A 175 4.92 -9.05 15.08
CA GLU A 175 6.03 -9.32 15.97
C GLU A 175 6.11 -10.82 16.21
N PHE A 176 7.29 -11.38 15.97
CA PHE A 176 7.58 -12.80 16.10
C PHE A 176 8.68 -13.00 17.13
N TYR A 177 8.35 -13.66 18.22
CA TYR A 177 9.26 -13.88 19.33
C TYR A 177 10.02 -15.19 19.18
N ASN A 178 11.22 -15.24 19.75
CA ASN A 178 12.09 -16.42 19.70
C ASN A 178 11.51 -17.63 20.47
N ASP A 179 10.50 -17.43 21.31
CA ASP A 179 9.80 -18.45 22.08
C ASP A 179 8.50 -18.95 21.42
N GLY A 180 8.22 -18.53 20.19
CA GLY A 180 7.04 -18.97 19.44
C GLY A 180 5.79 -18.11 19.64
N ARG A 181 5.82 -17.10 20.51
CA ARG A 181 4.74 -16.12 20.60
C ARG A 181 4.74 -15.19 19.37
N PHE A 182 3.57 -14.73 18.97
CA PHE A 182 3.46 -13.65 18.00
C PHE A 182 2.46 -12.59 18.48
N ARG A 183 2.60 -11.39 17.96
CA ARG A 183 1.68 -10.27 18.20
C ARG A 183 1.40 -9.53 16.91
N VAL A 184 0.17 -9.08 16.74
CA VAL A 184 -0.21 -8.15 15.69
C VAL A 184 -0.48 -6.79 16.31
N ALA A 185 0.09 -5.75 15.76
CA ALA A 185 -0.06 -4.39 16.23
C ALA A 185 -0.34 -3.45 15.07
N CYS A 186 -1.18 -2.47 15.31
CA CYS A 186 -1.48 -1.40 14.38
C CYS A 186 -1.42 -0.05 15.10
N ALA A 187 -1.05 1.00 14.38
CA ALA A 187 -1.03 2.35 14.91
C ALA A 187 -1.53 3.36 13.87
N SER A 188 -2.36 4.31 14.30
CA SER A 188 -2.65 5.52 13.57
C SER A 188 -1.78 6.65 14.13
N LEU A 189 -0.94 7.24 13.31
CA LEU A 189 0.01 8.28 13.71
C LEU A 189 -0.57 9.68 13.57
N GLY A 190 -1.88 9.76 13.38
CA GLY A 190 -2.65 10.99 13.45
C GLY A 190 -2.63 11.85 12.20
N ARG A 191 -3.11 13.09 12.38
CA ARG A 191 -3.37 14.15 11.40
C ARG A 191 -4.50 13.85 10.42
N GLY A 192 -5.44 12.99 10.82
CA GLY A 192 -6.71 12.83 10.12
C GLY A 192 -7.51 14.15 10.02
N CYS A 193 -8.68 14.04 9.40
CA CYS A 193 -9.60 15.18 9.21
C CYS A 193 -10.43 15.40 10.48
N GLY A 194 -9.96 16.16 11.41
CA GLY A 194 -10.65 16.45 12.66
C GLY A 194 -9.88 16.02 13.91
N ASN A 195 -10.42 16.33 15.07
CA ASN A 195 -9.74 16.15 16.35
C ASN A 195 -10.29 15.00 17.18
N ASP A 196 -11.41 14.41 16.77
CA ASP A 196 -12.20 13.41 17.50
C ASP A 196 -12.31 12.07 16.74
N GLY A 197 -11.43 11.83 15.80
CA GLY A 197 -11.42 10.59 15.02
C GLY A 197 -11.10 9.37 15.87
N THR A 198 -11.90 8.33 15.72
CA THR A 198 -11.61 7.01 16.26
C THR A 198 -11.20 6.08 15.13
N TYR A 199 -10.02 5.49 15.24
CA TYR A 199 -9.38 4.66 14.23
C TYR A 199 -9.31 3.21 14.71
N ARG A 200 -9.98 2.30 14.03
CA ARG A 200 -10.11 0.90 14.41
C ARG A 200 -9.56 0.00 13.31
N PRO A 201 -8.34 -0.53 13.44
CA PRO A 201 -7.86 -1.56 12.51
C PRO A 201 -8.64 -2.85 12.74
N VAL A 202 -9.16 -3.41 11.67
CA VAL A 202 -9.86 -4.69 11.66
C VAL A 202 -8.98 -5.71 10.94
N LEU A 203 -8.59 -6.77 11.64
CA LEU A 203 -7.73 -7.81 11.10
C LEU A 203 -8.49 -9.13 11.00
N ARG A 204 -8.19 -9.87 9.93
CA ARG A 204 -8.55 -11.28 9.83
C ARG A 204 -7.32 -12.11 10.12
N ILE A 205 -7.43 -13.00 11.12
CA ILE A 205 -6.39 -13.95 11.49
C ILE A 205 -6.98 -15.35 11.36
N ALA A 206 -6.43 -16.16 10.46
CA ALA A 206 -6.80 -17.56 10.27
C ALA A 206 -5.71 -18.44 10.87
N PHE A 207 -6.03 -19.13 11.95
CA PHE A 207 -5.12 -20.10 12.57
C PHE A 207 -5.00 -21.35 11.72
N ALA A 208 -3.85 -22.00 11.79
CA ALA A 208 -3.71 -23.34 11.20
C ALA A 208 -4.59 -24.32 11.99
N ALA A 209 -5.37 -25.15 11.27
CA ALA A 209 -6.05 -26.26 11.92
C ALA A 209 -5.03 -27.31 12.34
N GLU A 210 -5.22 -27.90 13.51
CA GLU A 210 -4.50 -29.13 13.86
C GLU A 210 -4.88 -30.21 12.83
N GLN A 211 -3.88 -30.78 12.18
CA GLN A 211 -4.10 -31.98 11.41
C GLN A 211 -4.21 -33.14 12.41
N ASN A 212 -5.42 -33.62 12.63
CA ASN A 212 -5.68 -34.87 13.33
C ASN A 212 -5.21 -36.07 12.48
#